data_201f92bb031936564a74c52684bf2929
#
_entry.id   201f92bb031936564a74c52684bf2929
#
_cell.length_a   1.000
_cell.length_b   1.000
_cell.length_c   1.000
_cell.angle_alpha   90.00
_cell.angle_beta   90.00
_cell.angle_gamma   90.00
#
_symmetry.space_group_name_H-M   'P 1'
#
loop_
_entity.id
_entity.type
_entity.pdbx_description
1 polymer ?
#
loop_
_entity_poly.entity_id
_entity_poly.type
_entity_poly.pdbx_seq_one_letter_code
_entity_poly.pdbx_strand_id
1 'polypeptide(L)'
;MGINLFWVVRLLLEQRSVQLTEDEQRLRQFCFPLLNPADVARLCRMGTWEYIEVGTCLVEHDRTLARLSVIVSGKADVRLDGVKVAELGDGQFVGQIAYITGEKAPVSVVAQASMRIISWSRVKLETFFKDRPDVEIQLGHSLGADLTRLLKSAWQSSR
;
A
#
# COMPACT_ATOMS: atom_id res chain seq x y z
N MET A 1 -16.18 33.94 28.93
CA MET A 1 -15.67 32.57 28.78
C MET A 1 -14.77 32.54 27.56
N GLY A 2 -13.48 32.63 27.74
CA GLY A 2 -12.51 32.60 26.65
C GLY A 2 -12.08 31.15 26.34
N ILE A 3 -12.03 30.81 25.07
CA ILE A 3 -11.31 29.63 24.62
C ILE A 3 -9.88 29.80 25.12
N ASN A 4 -9.37 28.80 25.83
CA ASN A 4 -8.01 28.85 26.34
C ASN A 4 -7.05 28.78 25.15
N LEU A 5 -6.44 29.89 24.81
CA LEU A 5 -5.51 30.03 23.68
C LEU A 5 -4.35 29.01 23.76
N PHE A 6 -3.96 28.65 24.98
CA PHE A 6 -2.94 27.62 25.22
C PHE A 6 -3.34 26.25 24.64
N TRP A 7 -4.60 25.84 24.82
CA TRP A 7 -5.12 24.59 24.25
C TRP A 7 -5.21 24.62 22.72
N VAL A 8 -5.66 25.76 22.17
CA VAL A 8 -5.74 25.94 20.72
C VAL A 8 -4.34 25.91 20.10
N VAL A 9 -3.39 26.60 20.69
CA VAL A 9 -1.98 26.59 20.24
C VAL A 9 -1.38 25.18 20.37
N ARG A 10 -1.66 24.47 21.47
CA ARG A 10 -1.20 23.11 21.66
C ARG A 10 -1.76 22.15 20.60
N LEU A 11 -3.06 22.23 20.30
CA LEU A 11 -3.71 21.44 19.25
C LEU A 11 -3.11 21.75 17.86
N LEU A 12 -2.86 23.02 17.57
CA LEU A 12 -2.22 23.44 16.32
C LEU A 12 -0.76 22.98 16.23
N LEU A 13 -0.02 22.99 17.34
CA LEU A 13 1.35 22.49 17.41
C LEU A 13 1.39 20.96 17.30
N GLU A 14 0.45 20.24 17.90
CA GLU A 14 0.32 18.79 17.74
C GLU A 14 -0.02 18.41 16.30
N GLN A 15 -0.88 19.15 15.62
CA GLN A 15 -1.15 18.96 14.19
C GLN A 15 0.06 19.30 13.30
N ARG A 16 0.87 20.27 13.69
CA ARG A 16 2.11 20.62 12.97
C ARG A 16 3.28 19.69 13.28
N SER A 17 3.24 18.97 14.41
CA SER A 17 4.33 18.10 14.84
C SER A 17 4.38 16.78 14.07
N VAL A 18 3.34 16.41 13.30
CA VAL A 18 3.34 15.23 12.45
C VAL A 18 3.90 15.60 11.08
N GLN A 19 5.23 15.56 11.00
CA GLN A 19 5.92 15.67 9.72
C GLN A 19 6.11 14.27 9.14
N LEU A 20 5.56 14.06 7.95
CA LEU A 20 5.75 12.82 7.21
C LEU A 20 7.14 12.84 6.55
N THR A 21 7.80 11.69 6.54
CA THR A 21 8.99 11.46 5.72
C THR A 21 8.61 11.52 4.25
N GLU A 22 9.60 11.62 3.36
CA GLU A 22 9.37 11.62 1.91
C GLU A 22 8.61 10.37 1.46
N ASP A 23 8.99 9.20 1.95
CA ASP A 23 8.33 7.92 1.65
C ASP A 23 6.89 7.88 2.17
N GLU A 24 6.65 8.40 3.37
CA GLU A 24 5.30 8.49 3.94
C GLU A 24 4.40 9.46 3.16
N GLN A 25 4.95 10.58 2.69
CA GLN A 25 4.24 11.51 1.82
C GLN A 25 3.88 10.88 0.47
N ARG A 26 4.78 10.12 -0.11
CA ARG A 26 4.51 9.34 -1.34
C ARG A 26 3.39 8.34 -1.11
N LEU A 27 3.44 7.58 -0.02
CA LEU A 27 2.41 6.63 0.34
C LEU A 27 1.05 7.31 0.49
N ARG A 28 1.00 8.45 1.17
CA ARG A 28 -0.21 9.24 1.33
C ARG A 28 -0.76 9.70 -0.02
N GLN A 29 0.09 10.26 -0.86
CA GLN A 29 -0.30 10.80 -2.16
C GLN A 29 -0.85 9.72 -3.10
N PHE A 30 -0.23 8.55 -3.13
CA PHE A 30 -0.62 7.47 -4.05
C PHE A 30 -1.76 6.61 -3.53
N CYS A 31 -1.74 6.27 -2.25
CA CYS A 31 -2.63 5.26 -1.69
C CYS A 31 -3.72 5.83 -0.79
N PHE A 32 -3.42 6.91 -0.08
CA PHE A 32 -4.29 7.45 0.96
C PHE A 32 -4.42 8.97 0.90
N PRO A 33 -4.86 9.54 -0.25
CA PRO A 33 -4.88 10.99 -0.42
C PRO A 33 -5.85 11.70 0.52
N LEU A 34 -6.85 11.00 1.04
CA LEU A 34 -7.87 11.56 1.95
C LEU A 34 -7.54 11.37 3.42
N LEU A 35 -6.51 10.58 3.76
CA LEU A 35 -6.08 10.42 5.15
C LEU A 35 -5.31 11.63 5.63
N ASN A 36 -5.53 11.98 6.91
CA ASN A 36 -4.72 13.00 7.55
C ASN A 36 -3.29 12.47 7.81
N PRO A 37 -2.30 13.35 7.96
CA PRO A 37 -0.91 12.93 8.18
C PRO A 37 -0.70 12.03 9.40
N ALA A 38 -1.46 12.23 10.48
CA ALA A 38 -1.34 11.43 11.69
C ALA A 38 -1.73 9.97 11.44
N ASP A 39 -2.79 9.73 10.68
CA ASP A 39 -3.24 8.38 10.33
C ASP A 39 -2.26 7.68 9.39
N VAL A 40 -1.72 8.41 8.43
CA VAL A 40 -0.66 7.88 7.53
C VAL A 40 0.56 7.48 8.35
N ALA A 41 1.01 8.34 9.28
CA ALA A 41 2.13 8.02 10.16
C ALA A 41 1.88 6.77 11.01
N ARG A 42 0.64 6.58 11.50
CA ARG A 42 0.26 5.38 12.25
C ARG A 42 0.31 4.12 11.39
N LEU A 43 -0.24 4.18 10.18
CA LEU A 43 -0.17 3.07 9.21
C LEU A 43 1.29 2.72 8.89
N CYS A 44 2.12 3.70 8.66
CA CYS A 44 3.54 3.48 8.36
C CYS A 44 4.29 2.84 9.53
N ARG A 45 3.96 3.20 10.76
CA ARG A 45 4.57 2.57 11.96
C ARG A 45 4.14 1.13 12.15
N MET A 46 2.92 0.78 11.75
CA MET A 46 2.42 -0.61 11.80
C MET A 46 3.03 -1.50 10.72
N GLY A 47 3.49 -0.89 9.65
CA GLY A 47 4.04 -1.59 8.50
C GLY A 47 5.49 -2.02 8.71
N THR A 48 5.92 -2.96 7.89
CA THR A 48 7.30 -3.39 7.79
C THR A 48 7.90 -2.80 6.51
N TRP A 49 8.96 -2.00 6.67
CA TRP A 49 9.70 -1.40 5.57
C TRP A 49 10.83 -2.32 5.14
N GLU A 50 10.94 -2.58 3.85
CA GLU A 50 11.96 -3.47 3.31
C GLU A 50 12.57 -2.91 2.02
N TYR A 51 13.86 -3.13 1.86
CA TYR A 51 14.56 -3.03 0.58
C TYR A 51 14.55 -4.40 -0.08
N ILE A 52 14.13 -4.44 -1.32
CA ILE A 52 14.00 -5.68 -2.08
C ILE A 52 15.02 -5.66 -3.22
N GLU A 53 15.81 -6.70 -3.32
CA GLU A 53 16.77 -6.86 -4.40
C GLU A 53 16.10 -7.34 -5.70
N VAL A 54 16.68 -6.95 -6.82
CA VAL A 54 16.26 -7.42 -8.14
C VAL A 54 16.20 -8.95 -8.18
N GLY A 55 15.15 -9.49 -8.80
CA GLY A 55 14.93 -10.94 -8.91
C GLY A 55 14.22 -11.58 -7.72
N THR A 56 13.97 -10.84 -6.64
CA THR A 56 13.22 -11.36 -5.48
C THR A 56 11.76 -11.63 -5.86
N CYS A 57 11.27 -12.82 -5.53
CA CYS A 57 9.86 -13.17 -5.68
C CYS A 57 9.07 -12.63 -4.47
N LEU A 58 8.23 -11.63 -4.72
CA LEU A 58 7.40 -11.00 -3.69
C LEU A 58 6.09 -11.77 -3.46
N VAL A 59 5.54 -12.32 -4.50
CA VAL A 59 4.33 -13.13 -4.50
C VAL A 59 4.57 -14.36 -5.37
N GLU A 60 4.33 -15.54 -4.82
CA GLU A 60 4.44 -16.80 -5.54
C GLU A 60 3.06 -17.28 -5.96
N HIS A 61 2.92 -17.64 -7.24
CA HIS A 61 1.69 -18.21 -7.78
C HIS A 61 1.22 -19.41 -6.97
N ASP A 62 -0.08 -19.50 -6.76
CA ASP A 62 -0.75 -20.59 -6.05
C ASP A 62 -0.40 -20.72 -4.55
N ARG A 63 0.23 -19.70 -3.98
CA ARG A 63 0.48 -19.60 -2.54
C ARG A 63 -0.49 -18.64 -1.87
N THR A 64 -0.82 -18.91 -0.62
CA THR A 64 -1.58 -17.97 0.20
C THR A 64 -0.71 -16.79 0.60
N LEU A 65 -1.32 -15.61 0.66
CA LEU A 65 -0.63 -14.37 1.02
C LEU A 65 -1.30 -13.76 2.25
N ALA A 66 -0.55 -13.68 3.35
CA ALA A 66 -1.04 -13.15 4.62
C ALA A 66 -0.74 -11.67 4.82
N ARG A 67 -0.27 -10.97 3.79
CA ARG A 67 0.11 -9.56 3.85
C ARG A 67 -0.25 -8.81 2.58
N LEU A 68 -0.42 -7.51 2.73
CA LEU A 68 -0.57 -6.55 1.65
C LEU A 68 0.66 -5.66 1.61
N SER A 69 1.19 -5.40 0.44
CA SER A 69 2.36 -4.53 0.27
C SER A 69 2.09 -3.41 -0.72
N VAL A 70 2.83 -2.33 -0.59
CA VAL A 70 2.85 -1.20 -1.54
C VAL A 70 4.29 -0.95 -1.98
N ILE A 71 4.46 -0.75 -3.28
CA ILE A 71 5.73 -0.31 -3.84
C ILE A 71 5.86 1.20 -3.61
N VAL A 72 6.80 1.59 -2.77
CA VAL A 72 7.11 3.01 -2.53
C VAL A 72 8.00 3.54 -3.64
N SER A 73 8.98 2.73 -4.06
CA SER A 73 9.80 3.00 -5.22
C SER A 73 10.30 1.71 -5.85
N GLY A 74 10.31 1.66 -7.17
CA GLY A 74 10.82 0.52 -7.95
C GLY A 74 9.82 -0.04 -8.92
N LYS A 75 10.13 -1.20 -9.48
CA LYS A 75 9.31 -1.90 -10.46
C LYS A 75 9.31 -3.40 -10.21
N ALA A 76 8.18 -4.03 -10.46
CA ALA A 76 8.02 -5.48 -10.41
C ALA A 76 7.27 -6.00 -11.62
N ASP A 77 7.63 -7.20 -12.06
CA ASP A 77 6.92 -7.91 -13.12
C ASP A 77 5.85 -8.81 -12.52
N VAL A 78 4.65 -8.72 -13.06
CA VAL A 78 3.58 -9.69 -12.83
C VAL A 78 3.72 -10.79 -13.87
N ARG A 79 3.82 -12.03 -13.41
CA ARG A 79 4.05 -13.20 -14.27
C ARG A 79 3.00 -14.26 -14.07
N LEU A 80 2.56 -14.83 -15.17
CA LEU A 80 1.69 -16.00 -15.22
C LEU A 80 2.37 -17.07 -16.09
N ASP A 81 2.57 -18.26 -15.52
CA ASP A 81 3.26 -19.38 -16.19
C ASP A 81 4.62 -18.98 -16.78
N GLY A 82 5.37 -18.15 -16.05
CA GLY A 82 6.68 -17.67 -16.44
C GLY A 82 6.67 -16.51 -17.44
N VAL A 83 5.51 -16.11 -17.96
CA VAL A 83 5.36 -15.02 -18.94
C VAL A 83 4.97 -13.73 -18.22
N LYS A 84 5.66 -12.64 -18.51
CA LYS A 84 5.30 -11.31 -18.03
C LYS A 84 3.98 -10.87 -18.65
N VAL A 85 2.98 -10.61 -17.81
CA VAL A 85 1.64 -10.16 -18.25
C VAL A 85 1.35 -8.71 -17.88
N ALA A 86 2.06 -8.15 -16.90
CA ALA A 86 1.92 -6.77 -16.47
C ALA A 86 3.16 -6.29 -15.71
N GLU A 87 3.19 -5.00 -15.41
CA GLU A 87 4.23 -4.37 -14.61
C GLU A 87 3.60 -3.54 -13.50
N LEU A 88 4.20 -3.57 -12.32
CA LEU A 88 3.83 -2.73 -11.18
C LEU A 88 4.94 -1.71 -10.93
N GLY A 89 4.56 -0.51 -10.55
CA GLY A 89 5.47 0.59 -10.25
C GLY A 89 5.14 1.32 -8.95
N ASP A 90 5.70 2.50 -8.80
CA ASP A 90 5.52 3.34 -7.61
C ASP A 90 4.06 3.57 -7.28
N GLY A 91 3.70 3.39 -6.02
CA GLY A 91 2.35 3.59 -5.50
C GLY A 91 1.37 2.45 -5.75
N GLN A 92 1.79 1.38 -6.41
CA GLN A 92 0.92 0.24 -6.68
C GLN A 92 1.02 -0.84 -5.60
N PHE A 93 -0.10 -1.54 -5.42
CA PHE A 93 -0.19 -2.62 -4.45
C PHE A 93 0.38 -3.93 -5.01
N VAL A 94 0.93 -4.73 -4.13
CA VAL A 94 1.42 -6.08 -4.42
C VAL A 94 0.60 -7.08 -3.59
N GLY A 95 -0.01 -8.03 -4.28
CA GLY A 95 -0.83 -9.07 -3.65
C GLY A 95 -2.28 -8.65 -3.38
N GLN A 96 -2.78 -7.59 -4.00
CA GLN A 96 -4.13 -7.07 -3.77
C GLN A 96 -5.23 -8.09 -4.10
N ILE A 97 -5.08 -8.89 -5.14
CA ILE A 97 -6.10 -9.88 -5.53
C ILE A 97 -6.25 -10.92 -4.43
N ALA A 98 -5.14 -11.51 -3.97
CA ALA A 98 -5.14 -12.48 -2.89
C ALA A 98 -5.64 -11.87 -1.56
N TYR A 99 -5.33 -10.60 -1.32
CA TYR A 99 -5.82 -9.88 -0.15
C TYR A 99 -7.34 -9.69 -0.20
N ILE A 100 -7.89 -9.24 -1.33
CA ILE A 100 -9.34 -8.98 -1.49
C ILE A 100 -10.14 -10.28 -1.44
N THR A 101 -9.69 -11.31 -2.15
CA THR A 101 -10.44 -12.57 -2.29
C THR A 101 -10.21 -13.55 -1.15
N GLY A 102 -9.08 -13.45 -0.44
CA GLY A 102 -8.65 -14.44 0.54
C GLY A 102 -8.18 -15.74 -0.08
N GLU A 103 -8.11 -15.82 -1.41
CA GLU A 103 -7.68 -17.00 -2.15
C GLU A 103 -6.17 -16.99 -2.41
N LYS A 104 -5.68 -18.07 -2.98
CA LYS A 104 -4.28 -18.20 -3.40
C LYS A 104 -3.95 -17.17 -4.49
N ALA A 105 -2.70 -16.73 -4.55
CA ALA A 105 -2.24 -15.76 -5.53
C ALA A 105 -2.39 -16.31 -6.96
N PRO A 106 -3.09 -15.59 -7.85
CA PRO A 106 -3.31 -16.06 -9.23
C PRO A 106 -2.09 -15.83 -10.13
N VAL A 107 -1.12 -15.06 -9.69
CA VAL A 107 0.10 -14.71 -10.43
C VAL A 107 1.30 -14.65 -9.50
N SER A 108 2.49 -14.69 -10.07
CA SER A 108 3.74 -14.36 -9.36
C SER A 108 4.09 -12.89 -9.58
N VAL A 109 4.77 -12.29 -8.60
CA VAL A 109 5.31 -10.93 -8.70
C VAL A 109 6.78 -10.97 -8.35
N VAL A 110 7.62 -10.53 -9.28
CA VAL A 110 9.09 -10.58 -9.17
C VAL A 110 9.68 -9.18 -9.33
N ALA A 111 10.58 -8.80 -8.45
CA ALA A 111 11.24 -7.51 -8.52
C ALA A 111 12.08 -7.38 -9.80
N GLN A 112 11.77 -6.40 -10.63
CA GLN A 112 12.49 -6.08 -11.87
C GLN A 112 13.72 -5.22 -11.61
N ALA A 113 13.69 -4.44 -10.53
CA ALA A 113 14.76 -3.56 -10.09
C ALA A 113 14.83 -3.57 -8.58
N SER A 114 15.83 -2.92 -7.99
CA SER A 114 15.84 -2.67 -6.55
C SER A 114 14.61 -1.86 -6.15
N MET A 115 13.94 -2.27 -5.09
CA MET A 115 12.66 -1.70 -4.67
C MET A 115 12.69 -1.35 -3.20
N ARG A 116 11.87 -0.36 -2.84
CA ARG A 116 11.49 -0.11 -1.46
C ARG A 116 10.00 -0.36 -1.32
N ILE A 117 9.62 -1.21 -0.38
CA ILE A 117 8.24 -1.56 -0.12
C ILE A 117 7.88 -1.36 1.36
N ILE A 118 6.59 -1.19 1.61
CA ILE A 118 6.00 -1.30 2.94
C ILE A 118 4.95 -2.41 2.90
N SER A 119 4.91 -3.23 3.93
CA SER A 119 3.98 -4.37 4.03
C SER A 119 3.24 -4.36 5.36
N TRP A 120 2.00 -4.78 5.33
CA TRP A 120 1.17 -4.98 6.53
C TRP A 120 0.63 -6.40 6.55
N SER A 121 0.67 -7.04 7.72
CA SER A 121 -0.05 -8.30 7.89
C SER A 121 -1.57 -8.05 7.83
N ARG A 122 -2.31 -9.01 7.32
CA ARG A 122 -3.78 -8.97 7.31
C ARG A 122 -4.35 -8.74 8.71
N VAL A 123 -3.81 -9.44 9.71
CA VAL A 123 -4.26 -9.33 11.10
C VAL A 123 -4.08 -7.92 11.66
N LYS A 124 -2.93 -7.30 11.41
CA LYS A 124 -2.67 -5.92 11.86
C LYS A 124 -3.61 -4.92 11.19
N LEU A 125 -3.85 -5.04 9.89
CA LEU A 125 -4.78 -4.17 9.17
C LEU A 125 -6.21 -4.34 9.68
N GLU A 126 -6.68 -5.56 9.83
CA GLU A 126 -8.02 -5.85 10.35
C GLU A 126 -8.22 -5.31 11.76
N THR A 127 -7.22 -5.43 12.63
CA THR A 127 -7.26 -4.87 13.99
C THR A 127 -7.34 -3.34 13.95
N PHE A 128 -6.58 -2.70 13.10
CA PHE A 128 -6.62 -1.24 12.91
C PHE A 128 -7.99 -0.78 12.39
N PHE A 129 -8.58 -1.51 11.45
CA PHE A 129 -9.86 -1.14 10.84
C PHE A 129 -11.04 -1.27 11.79
N LYS A 130 -10.95 -2.09 12.84
CA LYS A 130 -12.02 -2.17 13.87
C LYS A 130 -12.29 -0.80 14.50
N ASP A 131 -11.25 -0.03 14.75
CA ASP A 131 -11.35 1.31 15.32
C ASP A 131 -11.44 2.41 14.25
N ARG A 132 -11.14 2.10 13.02
CA ARG A 132 -11.06 3.06 11.91
C ARG A 132 -11.70 2.50 10.62
N PRO A 133 -13.04 2.32 10.61
CA PRO A 133 -13.75 1.83 9.42
C PRO A 133 -13.66 2.79 8.22
N ASP A 134 -13.45 4.07 8.46
CA ASP A 134 -13.22 5.08 7.42
C ASP A 134 -11.93 4.81 6.63
N VAL A 135 -10.86 4.37 7.29
CA VAL A 135 -9.60 3.99 6.66
C VAL A 135 -9.76 2.72 5.83
N GLU A 136 -10.52 1.75 6.33
CA GLU A 136 -10.82 0.52 5.58
C GLU A 136 -11.52 0.82 4.26
N ILE A 137 -12.52 1.72 4.27
CA ILE A 137 -13.22 2.16 3.06
C ILE A 137 -12.25 2.81 2.07
N GLN A 138 -11.38 3.69 2.53
CA GLN A 138 -10.39 4.34 1.67
C GLN A 138 -9.39 3.35 1.07
N LEU A 139 -8.92 2.38 1.85
CA LEU A 139 -8.08 1.31 1.35
C LEU A 139 -8.80 0.51 0.27
N GLY A 140 -10.06 0.16 0.48
CA GLY A 140 -10.89 -0.52 -0.51
C GLY A 140 -10.99 0.24 -1.83
N HIS A 141 -11.19 1.55 -1.79
CA HIS A 141 -11.19 2.41 -2.98
C HIS A 141 -9.83 2.40 -3.68
N SER A 142 -8.74 2.52 -2.93
CA SER A 142 -7.38 2.52 -3.49
C SER A 142 -7.03 1.18 -4.15
N LEU A 143 -7.40 0.07 -3.52
CA LEU A 143 -7.21 -1.28 -4.07
C LEU A 143 -8.00 -1.49 -5.36
N GLY A 144 -9.26 -1.03 -5.39
CA GLY A 144 -10.12 -1.12 -6.57
C GLY A 144 -9.58 -0.29 -7.74
N ALA A 145 -9.13 0.93 -7.48
CA ALA A 145 -8.53 1.79 -8.51
C ALA A 145 -7.24 1.20 -9.07
N ASP A 146 -6.40 0.63 -8.21
CA ASP A 146 -5.15 -0.01 -8.62
C ASP A 146 -5.40 -1.27 -9.45
N LEU A 147 -6.35 -2.10 -9.04
CA LEU A 147 -6.74 -3.29 -9.79
C LEU A 147 -7.28 -2.93 -11.18
N THR A 148 -8.08 -1.88 -11.28
CA THR A 148 -8.59 -1.38 -12.57
C THR A 148 -7.46 -0.97 -13.49
N ARG A 149 -6.45 -0.25 -12.97
CA ARG A 149 -5.26 0.12 -13.76
C ARG A 149 -4.48 -1.10 -14.25
N LEU A 150 -4.30 -2.09 -13.38
CA LEU A 150 -3.60 -3.33 -13.72
C LEU A 150 -4.32 -4.09 -14.83
N LEU A 151 -5.65 -4.22 -14.76
CA LEU A 151 -6.45 -4.89 -15.78
C LEU A 151 -6.40 -4.17 -17.12
N LYS A 152 -6.48 -2.84 -17.13
CA LYS A 152 -6.34 -2.03 -18.35
C LYS A 152 -4.97 -2.21 -18.99
N SER A 153 -3.91 -2.19 -18.19
CA SER A 153 -2.53 -2.41 -18.64
C SER A 153 -2.37 -3.79 -19.27
N ALA A 154 -2.83 -4.84 -18.62
CA ALA A 154 -2.77 -6.22 -19.13
C ALA A 154 -3.56 -6.38 -20.44
N TRP A 155 -4.75 -5.74 -20.51
CA TRP A 155 -5.58 -5.78 -21.73
C TRP A 155 -4.91 -5.10 -22.93
N GLN A 156 -4.22 -3.98 -22.72
CA GLN A 156 -3.49 -3.28 -23.76
C GLN A 156 -2.26 -4.06 -24.24
N SER A 157 -1.61 -4.80 -23.36
CA SER A 157 -0.44 -5.62 -23.68
C SER A 157 -0.78 -6.88 -24.48
N SER A 158 -2.04 -7.33 -24.46
CA SER A 158 -2.51 -8.51 -25.19
C SER A 158 -2.97 -8.23 -26.62
N ARG A 159 -2.93 -6.97 -27.04
CA ARG A 159 -3.20 -6.52 -28.41
C ARG A 159 -1.91 -6.25 -29.15
#